data_f8ed7c8ad6d1c4f1fe0167a5c8f692d3
#
_entry.id   f8ed7c8ad6d1c4f1fe0167a5c8f692d3
#
_cell.length_a   1.000
_cell.length_b   1.000
_cell.length_c   1.000
_cell.angle_alpha   90.00
_cell.angle_beta   90.00
_cell.angle_gamma   90.00
#
_symmetry.space_group_name_H-M   'P 1'
#
loop_
_entity.id
_entity.type
_entity.pdbx_description
1 polymer ?
#
loop_
_entity_poly.entity_id
_entity_poly.type
_entity_poly.pdbx_seq_one_letter_code
_entity_poly.pdbx_strand_id
1 'polypeptide(L)'
;MVIAFLLPITIVSIGLAISRVRSLRLKVWAFNLAAIASILFHAEVIFTMVYAYKEIPNLYELHGKYYFNKPYLDQQFNDPEFITRYKTNCQGYRVDDLSSQDQKIEKCDWLFIGDSYTQGAQVEYNQLFSSLIYKDFPDKVIVNAGISGAGLYDELNYFKDKGKKLSPKVVFLQIGAFNDFMNIREHQPSLQDYIMEWSALYRYFEYNIANSDELPLGRWTEPFFPNKEDNIDNNIFFKQTSDYKEVDKRAFKESISEFKKEVESIGGKLVLIFIPSKEQISPELLKEVLDEYNISKEEIDLSIPNKLCQSIANALRVELYDLTTEFRQSNSFPFFTHDEHMNVVGHQLIAERIVKELSSISGGYDYLSEGNYHERYPTIHADGTMVYQSQTEHYYTINRLNMNNGYREELWRGVSELVHPMISNDGRYLVFTEGEQESLNTDVILYDFFKGHQVAINKKPAKGAIPCVNKSATKIAFPSWTMEHTTPSIVLYDIAAGRQTQFEDGVECWRPVFSNDDRHIYYIQKETQDSHFVIKSYDVATGKKCVVLKHPYDIWDIAVSPSGKYIAYAGNKDTNWDLFIYDMEQKQSRQITHTLGDEWDPAFGISDDDLWFAGVFGINDGIYHIKLKK
;
A
#
# COMPACT_ATOMS: atom_id res chain seq x y z
N MET A 1 5.13 1.44 -44.91
CA MET A 1 4.83 1.96 -46.23
C MET A 1 5.96 1.74 -47.26
N VAL A 2 7.25 2.03 -46.98
CA VAL A 2 8.37 1.84 -47.92
C VAL A 2 8.56 0.38 -48.35
N ILE A 3 8.44 -0.57 -47.39
CA ILE A 3 8.57 -2.01 -47.62
C ILE A 3 7.45 -2.53 -48.56
N ALA A 4 6.24 -2.03 -48.47
CA ALA A 4 5.12 -2.42 -49.35
C ALA A 4 5.36 -2.07 -50.83
N PHE A 5 6.14 -1.04 -51.13
CA PHE A 5 6.53 -0.67 -52.48
C PHE A 5 7.75 -1.43 -53.02
N LEU A 6 8.65 -1.84 -52.14
CA LEU A 6 9.88 -2.51 -52.59
C LEU A 6 9.64 -3.98 -52.97
N LEU A 7 8.65 -4.64 -52.39
CA LEU A 7 8.46 -6.07 -52.59
C LEU A 7 7.92 -6.44 -53.98
N PRO A 8 6.94 -5.73 -54.62
CA PRO A 8 6.58 -5.97 -56.01
C PRO A 8 7.78 -5.87 -56.94
N ILE A 9 8.66 -4.90 -56.68
CA ILE A 9 9.91 -4.73 -57.45
C ILE A 9 10.85 -5.92 -57.23
N THR A 10 10.99 -6.42 -55.99
CA THR A 10 11.79 -7.57 -55.63
C THR A 10 11.25 -8.85 -56.26
N ILE A 11 9.95 -9.08 -56.24
CA ILE A 11 9.28 -10.23 -56.87
C ILE A 11 9.47 -10.24 -58.38
N VAL A 12 9.30 -9.07 -59.04
CA VAL A 12 9.54 -8.92 -60.46
C VAL A 12 11.01 -9.19 -60.79
N SER A 13 11.93 -8.69 -59.97
CA SER A 13 13.36 -8.91 -60.14
C SER A 13 13.75 -10.39 -59.97
N ILE A 14 13.18 -11.07 -58.98
CA ILE A 14 13.33 -12.53 -58.77
C ILE A 14 12.73 -13.29 -59.95
N GLY A 15 11.52 -12.91 -60.42
CA GLY A 15 10.87 -13.50 -61.61
C GLY A 15 11.75 -13.40 -62.85
N LEU A 16 12.35 -12.22 -63.10
CA LEU A 16 13.31 -11.99 -64.19
C LEU A 16 14.61 -12.84 -64.02
N ALA A 17 15.12 -12.97 -62.80
CA ALA A 17 16.28 -13.82 -62.54
C ALA A 17 15.93 -15.31 -62.77
N ILE A 18 14.76 -15.78 -62.31
CA ILE A 18 14.23 -17.14 -62.52
C ILE A 18 14.06 -17.45 -64.01
N SER A 19 13.65 -16.46 -64.81
CA SER A 19 13.48 -16.64 -66.28
C SER A 19 14.79 -17.04 -66.99
N ARG A 20 15.93 -16.64 -66.43
CA ARG A 20 17.27 -16.93 -66.96
C ARG A 20 17.83 -18.32 -66.56
N VAL A 21 17.17 -19.04 -65.63
CA VAL A 21 17.59 -20.40 -65.22
C VAL A 21 17.24 -21.40 -66.33
N ARG A 22 18.20 -22.18 -66.79
CA ARG A 22 18.03 -23.16 -67.88
C ARG A 22 17.25 -24.44 -67.46
N SER A 23 17.34 -24.85 -66.19
CA SER A 23 16.68 -26.05 -65.69
C SER A 23 15.21 -25.82 -65.34
N LEU A 24 14.33 -26.57 -65.97
CA LEU A 24 12.88 -26.47 -65.72
C LEU A 24 12.51 -26.79 -64.25
N ARG A 25 13.18 -27.79 -63.64
CA ARG A 25 12.97 -28.16 -62.22
C ARG A 25 13.34 -27.00 -61.28
N LEU A 26 14.49 -26.37 -61.50
CA LEU A 26 14.92 -25.22 -60.72
C LEU A 26 14.00 -24.02 -60.91
N LYS A 27 13.45 -23.82 -62.12
CA LYS A 27 12.43 -22.75 -62.35
C LYS A 27 11.17 -22.99 -61.53
N VAL A 28 10.65 -24.22 -61.49
CA VAL A 28 9.46 -24.55 -60.74
C VAL A 28 9.69 -24.39 -59.24
N TRP A 29 10.81 -24.83 -58.71
CA TRP A 29 11.17 -24.63 -57.31
C TRP A 29 11.28 -23.13 -56.94
N ALA A 30 12.00 -22.37 -57.75
CA ALA A 30 12.14 -20.95 -57.49
C ALA A 30 10.83 -20.15 -57.63
N PHE A 31 9.94 -20.56 -58.54
CA PHE A 31 8.61 -19.97 -58.64
C PHE A 31 7.74 -20.29 -57.41
N ASN A 32 7.72 -21.54 -56.95
CA ASN A 32 7.01 -21.94 -55.77
C ASN A 32 7.51 -21.20 -54.50
N LEU A 33 8.82 -21.07 -54.34
CA LEU A 33 9.42 -20.30 -53.24
C LEU A 33 9.04 -18.81 -53.29
N ALA A 34 9.05 -18.22 -54.46
CA ALA A 34 8.63 -16.81 -54.66
C ALA A 34 7.12 -16.64 -54.40
N ALA A 35 6.31 -17.61 -54.78
CA ALA A 35 4.87 -17.59 -54.50
C ALA A 35 4.57 -17.70 -53.00
N ILE A 36 5.24 -18.61 -52.31
CA ILE A 36 5.10 -18.77 -50.83
C ILE A 36 5.55 -17.48 -50.12
N ALA A 37 6.73 -16.94 -50.50
CA ALA A 37 7.23 -15.70 -49.92
C ALA A 37 6.28 -14.51 -50.17
N SER A 38 5.62 -14.45 -51.35
CA SER A 38 4.62 -13.44 -51.67
C SER A 38 3.37 -13.60 -50.80
N ILE A 39 2.89 -14.82 -50.59
CA ILE A 39 1.71 -15.10 -49.76
C ILE A 39 1.99 -14.69 -48.32
N LEU A 40 3.14 -15.11 -47.76
CA LEU A 40 3.54 -14.76 -46.39
C LEU A 40 3.69 -13.25 -46.20
N PHE A 41 4.24 -12.56 -47.20
CA PHE A 41 4.35 -11.11 -47.12
C PHE A 41 2.98 -10.41 -47.15
N HIS A 42 2.08 -10.82 -48.04
CA HIS A 42 0.75 -10.22 -48.08
C HIS A 42 -0.04 -10.51 -46.81
N ALA A 43 0.13 -11.72 -46.24
CA ALA A 43 -0.40 -12.05 -44.93
C ALA A 43 0.18 -11.10 -43.86
N GLU A 44 1.51 -10.93 -43.80
CA GLU A 44 2.14 -10.00 -42.85
C GLU A 44 1.60 -8.58 -42.97
N VAL A 45 1.46 -8.05 -44.18
CA VAL A 45 0.87 -6.71 -44.41
C VAL A 45 -0.57 -6.64 -43.89
N ILE A 46 -1.38 -7.66 -44.18
CA ILE A 46 -2.78 -7.72 -43.73
C ILE A 46 -2.82 -7.78 -42.20
N PHE A 47 -2.05 -8.67 -41.59
CA PHE A 47 -2.00 -8.83 -40.13
C PHE A 47 -1.47 -7.55 -39.45
N THR A 48 -0.46 -6.90 -40.00
CA THR A 48 0.02 -5.60 -39.51
C THR A 48 -1.07 -4.52 -39.59
N MET A 49 -1.90 -4.51 -40.65
CA MET A 49 -2.96 -3.53 -40.80
C MET A 49 -4.21 -3.81 -39.95
N VAL A 50 -4.57 -5.10 -39.80
CA VAL A 50 -5.84 -5.50 -39.15
C VAL A 50 -5.65 -5.71 -37.65
N TYR A 51 -4.53 -6.30 -37.23
CA TYR A 51 -4.26 -6.69 -35.85
C TYR A 51 -3.33 -5.75 -35.08
N ALA A 52 -2.57 -4.88 -35.76
CA ALA A 52 -1.78 -3.85 -35.08
C ALA A 52 -2.61 -2.91 -34.20
N TYR A 53 -3.93 -2.87 -34.43
CA TYR A 53 -4.84 -1.95 -33.74
C TYR A 53 -5.78 -2.61 -32.71
N LYS A 54 -5.92 -3.93 -32.65
CA LYS A 54 -7.04 -4.48 -31.87
C LYS A 54 -6.74 -5.51 -30.80
N GLU A 55 -5.85 -6.47 -30.94
CA GLU A 55 -5.86 -7.64 -30.03
C GLU A 55 -4.50 -8.25 -29.65
N ILE A 56 -3.43 -7.90 -30.34
CA ILE A 56 -2.09 -8.40 -29.95
C ILE A 56 -1.22 -7.21 -29.55
N PRO A 57 -1.13 -6.91 -28.25
CA PRO A 57 -0.35 -5.79 -27.83
C PRO A 57 1.13 -6.08 -27.99
N ASN A 58 1.75 -5.51 -29.01
CA ASN A 58 3.19 -5.39 -29.06
C ASN A 58 3.63 -4.33 -28.04
N LEU A 59 3.58 -4.68 -26.76
CA LEU A 59 3.85 -3.78 -25.63
C LEU A 59 5.34 -3.53 -25.41
N TYR A 60 6.18 -4.41 -25.90
CA TYR A 60 7.60 -4.44 -25.58
C TYR A 60 8.47 -4.24 -26.84
N GLU A 61 9.65 -3.70 -26.62
CA GLU A 61 10.73 -3.68 -27.61
C GLU A 61 12.00 -4.26 -27.00
N LEU A 62 12.79 -4.97 -27.83
CA LEU A 62 14.04 -5.63 -27.40
C LEU A 62 15.19 -4.61 -27.33
N HIS A 63 15.79 -4.48 -26.16
CA HIS A 63 16.98 -3.67 -25.91
C HIS A 63 18.21 -4.56 -25.68
N GLY A 64 18.75 -5.09 -26.75
CA GLY A 64 19.91 -6.00 -26.69
C GLY A 64 19.58 -7.33 -26.02
N LYS A 65 19.59 -7.42 -24.70
CA LYS A 65 19.39 -8.64 -23.92
C LYS A 65 18.13 -8.67 -23.06
N TYR A 66 17.31 -7.63 -23.07
CA TYR A 66 16.09 -7.54 -22.28
C TYR A 66 14.99 -6.85 -23.05
N TYR A 67 13.75 -7.14 -22.70
CA TYR A 67 12.59 -6.42 -23.21
C TYR A 67 12.24 -5.26 -22.29
N PHE A 68 11.70 -4.18 -22.86
CA PHE A 68 11.14 -3.07 -22.09
C PHE A 68 9.89 -2.52 -22.75
N ASN A 69 9.04 -1.86 -21.98
CA ASN A 69 7.80 -1.27 -22.49
C ASN A 69 8.09 -0.25 -23.59
N LYS A 70 7.30 -0.29 -24.67
CA LYS A 70 7.38 0.70 -25.72
C LYS A 70 7.01 2.10 -25.24
N PRO A 71 7.66 3.12 -25.77
CA PRO A 71 7.22 4.50 -25.57
C PRO A 71 5.83 4.76 -26.17
N TYR A 72 5.10 5.71 -25.54
CA TYR A 72 3.82 6.22 -26.05
C TYR A 72 2.73 5.16 -26.21
N LEU A 73 2.73 4.13 -25.40
CA LEU A 73 1.62 3.17 -25.35
C LEU A 73 0.36 3.84 -24.84
N ASP A 74 -0.76 3.40 -25.36
CA ASP A 74 -2.10 3.67 -24.86
C ASP A 74 -2.96 2.45 -25.18
N GLN A 75 -2.88 1.45 -24.30
CA GLN A 75 -3.50 0.14 -24.49
C GLN A 75 -4.55 -0.12 -23.42
N GLN A 76 -5.70 -0.65 -23.80
CA GLN A 76 -6.71 -1.14 -22.89
C GLN A 76 -6.56 -2.66 -22.74
N PHE A 77 -6.51 -3.13 -21.52
CA PHE A 77 -6.64 -4.55 -21.17
C PHE A 77 -8.08 -4.83 -20.78
N ASN A 78 -8.64 -5.90 -21.32
CA ASN A 78 -9.99 -6.36 -21.00
C ASN A 78 -9.88 -7.82 -20.59
N ASP A 79 -10.06 -8.07 -19.32
CA ASP A 79 -10.11 -9.38 -18.71
C ASP A 79 -11.43 -9.53 -17.95
N PRO A 80 -11.97 -10.74 -17.73
CA PRO A 80 -13.18 -10.94 -16.91
C PRO A 80 -13.06 -10.37 -15.49
N GLU A 81 -11.87 -10.29 -14.93
CA GLU A 81 -11.63 -9.81 -13.55
C GLU A 81 -11.21 -8.34 -13.48
N PHE A 82 -10.69 -7.75 -14.58
CA PHE A 82 -10.28 -6.34 -14.60
C PHE A 82 -10.42 -5.70 -15.98
N ILE A 83 -10.64 -4.39 -15.98
CA ILE A 83 -10.56 -3.55 -17.18
C ILE A 83 -9.65 -2.39 -16.80
N THR A 84 -8.49 -2.28 -17.47
CA THR A 84 -7.48 -1.27 -17.14
C THR A 84 -6.95 -0.59 -18.38
N ARG A 85 -6.41 0.62 -18.20
CA ARG A 85 -5.74 1.36 -19.27
C ARG A 85 -4.28 1.54 -18.96
N TYR A 86 -3.43 1.02 -19.83
CA TYR A 86 -1.99 1.06 -19.70
C TYR A 86 -1.39 2.09 -20.65
N LYS A 87 -0.76 3.12 -20.08
CA LYS A 87 -0.13 4.20 -20.85
C LYS A 87 1.33 4.34 -20.45
N THR A 88 2.19 4.67 -21.40
CA THR A 88 3.61 4.92 -21.16
C THR A 88 4.06 6.26 -21.69
N ASN A 89 5.09 6.84 -21.06
CA ASN A 89 5.74 8.06 -21.53
C ASN A 89 6.74 7.79 -22.66
N CYS A 90 7.46 8.83 -23.09
CA CYS A 90 8.48 8.76 -24.14
C CYS A 90 9.68 7.84 -23.82
N GLN A 91 9.80 7.36 -22.59
CA GLN A 91 10.87 6.46 -22.14
C GLN A 91 10.36 5.03 -21.87
N GLY A 92 9.04 4.76 -22.00
CA GLY A 92 8.42 3.47 -21.71
C GLY A 92 7.98 3.29 -20.26
N TYR A 93 8.08 4.29 -19.40
CA TYR A 93 7.57 4.23 -18.03
C TYR A 93 6.08 4.48 -17.98
N ARG A 94 5.37 3.75 -17.11
CA ARG A 94 3.93 3.89 -16.94
C ARG A 94 3.55 5.27 -16.40
N VAL A 95 2.49 5.87 -16.97
CA VAL A 95 1.96 7.18 -16.60
C VAL A 95 0.44 7.15 -16.46
N ASP A 96 -0.12 8.13 -15.74
CA ASP A 96 -1.56 8.24 -15.51
C ASP A 96 -2.31 8.69 -16.76
N ASP A 97 -1.86 9.78 -17.37
CA ASP A 97 -2.52 10.35 -18.53
C ASP A 97 -1.59 10.68 -19.72
N LEU A 98 -2.21 10.95 -20.86
CA LEU A 98 -1.50 11.28 -22.10
C LEU A 98 -0.76 12.63 -22.03
N SER A 99 -1.15 13.53 -21.14
CA SER A 99 -0.47 14.83 -20.96
C SER A 99 0.94 14.67 -20.41
N SER A 100 1.19 13.56 -19.70
CA SER A 100 2.50 13.22 -19.12
C SER A 100 3.38 12.40 -20.07
N GLN A 101 2.90 12.03 -21.26
CA GLN A 101 3.64 11.15 -22.17
C GLN A 101 4.95 11.74 -22.70
N ASP A 102 5.00 13.05 -22.91
CA ASP A 102 6.21 13.72 -23.38
C ASP A 102 7.20 14.07 -22.24
N GLN A 103 6.79 13.84 -20.98
CA GLN A 103 7.63 14.14 -19.84
C GLN A 103 8.77 13.15 -19.74
N LYS A 104 10.00 13.65 -19.89
CA LYS A 104 11.21 12.88 -19.71
C LYS A 104 11.67 12.91 -18.25
N ILE A 105 11.89 11.74 -17.69
CA ILE A 105 12.46 11.57 -16.36
C ILE A 105 13.99 11.48 -16.52
N GLU A 106 14.72 12.44 -15.96
CA GLU A 106 16.18 12.47 -16.04
C GLU A 106 16.83 11.90 -14.78
N LYS A 107 16.18 12.04 -13.64
CA LYS A 107 16.63 11.48 -12.35
C LYS A 107 15.42 11.04 -11.54
N CYS A 108 15.63 10.05 -10.66
CA CYS A 108 14.62 9.64 -9.69
C CYS A 108 15.23 9.47 -8.30
N ASP A 109 14.36 9.57 -7.28
CA ASP A 109 14.75 9.25 -5.91
C ASP A 109 14.64 7.75 -5.67
N TRP A 110 13.53 7.15 -6.12
CA TRP A 110 13.23 5.73 -5.94
C TRP A 110 12.88 5.06 -7.25
N LEU A 111 13.50 3.92 -7.49
CA LEU A 111 13.30 3.11 -8.70
C LEU A 111 12.81 1.73 -8.28
N PHE A 112 11.61 1.35 -8.71
CA PHE A 112 11.06 0.01 -8.54
C PHE A 112 11.36 -0.82 -9.79
N ILE A 113 12.00 -1.96 -9.60
CA ILE A 113 12.36 -2.94 -10.63
C ILE A 113 11.74 -4.28 -10.24
N GLY A 114 11.24 -5.02 -11.20
CA GLY A 114 10.62 -6.32 -11.04
C GLY A 114 9.90 -6.75 -12.31
N ASP A 115 9.18 -7.82 -12.22
CA ASP A 115 8.42 -8.43 -13.29
C ASP A 115 7.01 -7.81 -13.50
N SER A 116 6.03 -8.62 -13.89
CA SER A 116 4.63 -8.21 -14.09
C SER A 116 3.94 -7.75 -12.80
N TYR A 117 4.36 -8.24 -11.64
CA TYR A 117 3.85 -7.80 -10.35
C TYR A 117 4.24 -6.33 -10.06
N THR A 118 5.43 -5.92 -10.44
CA THR A 118 5.86 -4.51 -10.36
C THR A 118 5.22 -3.68 -11.46
N GLN A 119 5.10 -4.20 -12.70
CA GLN A 119 4.46 -3.51 -13.80
C GLN A 119 2.99 -3.18 -13.50
N GLY A 120 2.26 -4.13 -12.90
CA GLY A 120 0.90 -3.98 -12.41
C GLY A 120 -0.11 -3.61 -13.48
N ALA A 121 -0.04 -4.24 -14.67
CA ALA A 121 -0.94 -3.93 -15.79
C ALA A 121 -2.42 -4.21 -15.47
N GLN A 122 -2.70 -5.06 -14.49
CA GLN A 122 -4.01 -5.52 -14.06
C GLN A 122 -4.78 -4.51 -13.19
N VAL A 123 -4.12 -3.45 -12.71
CA VAL A 123 -4.76 -2.40 -11.92
C VAL A 123 -4.59 -1.03 -12.59
N GLU A 124 -5.46 -0.08 -12.29
CA GLU A 124 -5.32 1.30 -12.78
C GLU A 124 -4.08 1.98 -12.18
N TYR A 125 -3.55 3.00 -12.86
CA TYR A 125 -2.31 3.68 -12.44
C TYR A 125 -2.39 4.19 -11.00
N ASN A 126 -3.51 4.79 -10.59
CA ASN A 126 -3.70 5.34 -9.25
C ASN A 126 -3.88 4.27 -8.15
N GLN A 127 -4.04 3.00 -8.53
CA GLN A 127 -4.13 1.83 -7.64
C GLN A 127 -2.81 1.07 -7.54
N LEU A 128 -1.83 1.42 -8.38
CA LEU A 128 -0.51 0.79 -8.40
C LEU A 128 0.28 1.17 -7.15
N PHE A 129 0.97 0.22 -6.52
CA PHE A 129 1.68 0.47 -5.26
C PHE A 129 2.66 1.65 -5.34
N SER A 130 3.38 1.81 -6.45
CA SER A 130 4.30 2.94 -6.65
C SER A 130 3.59 4.29 -6.70
N SER A 131 2.37 4.34 -7.26
CA SER A 131 1.53 5.54 -7.28
C SER A 131 0.88 5.81 -5.92
N LEU A 132 0.56 4.74 -5.16
CA LEU A 132 0.06 4.86 -3.80
C LEU A 132 1.14 5.44 -2.88
N ILE A 133 2.37 4.95 -2.97
CA ILE A 133 3.53 5.47 -2.22
C ILE A 133 3.78 6.94 -2.55
N TYR A 134 3.59 7.38 -3.81
CA TYR A 134 3.75 8.78 -4.19
C TYR A 134 2.81 9.72 -3.43
N LYS A 135 1.62 9.27 -3.01
CA LYS A 135 0.70 10.07 -2.20
C LYS A 135 1.31 10.46 -0.85
N ASP A 136 2.07 9.55 -0.23
CA ASP A 136 2.76 9.80 1.05
C ASP A 136 4.07 10.57 0.89
N PHE A 137 4.70 10.49 -0.28
CA PHE A 137 5.98 11.13 -0.59
C PHE A 137 5.91 11.97 -1.87
N PRO A 138 5.06 13.01 -1.94
CA PRO A 138 4.82 13.79 -3.16
C PRO A 138 6.03 14.63 -3.60
N ASP A 139 7.03 14.79 -2.73
CA ASP A 139 8.31 15.45 -3.02
C ASP A 139 9.35 14.52 -3.66
N LYS A 140 9.03 13.23 -3.82
CA LYS A 140 9.92 12.22 -4.42
C LYS A 140 9.59 11.96 -5.88
N VAL A 141 10.60 11.76 -6.68
CA VAL A 141 10.46 11.23 -8.03
C VAL A 141 10.53 9.71 -7.96
N ILE A 142 9.38 9.07 -8.13
CA ILE A 142 9.21 7.61 -8.05
C ILE A 142 9.02 7.07 -9.46
N VAL A 143 9.81 6.06 -9.83
CA VAL A 143 9.74 5.41 -11.14
C VAL A 143 9.44 3.94 -10.98
N ASN A 144 8.42 3.47 -11.67
CA ASN A 144 8.11 2.06 -11.82
C ASN A 144 8.66 1.56 -13.16
N ALA A 145 9.59 0.62 -13.10
CA ALA A 145 10.26 -0.01 -14.23
C ALA A 145 9.97 -1.53 -14.28
N GLY A 146 8.76 -1.94 -13.88
CA GLY A 146 8.33 -3.34 -14.00
C GLY A 146 8.23 -3.78 -15.46
N ILE A 147 8.63 -5.03 -15.71
CA ILE A 147 8.73 -5.64 -17.04
C ILE A 147 8.09 -7.02 -17.00
N SER A 148 6.93 -7.17 -17.60
CA SER A 148 6.22 -8.46 -17.58
C SER A 148 7.09 -9.60 -18.16
N GLY A 149 7.15 -10.73 -17.42
CA GLY A 149 7.90 -11.89 -17.80
C GLY A 149 9.42 -11.77 -17.64
N ALA A 150 9.92 -10.64 -17.12
CA ALA A 150 11.35 -10.48 -16.83
C ALA A 150 11.76 -11.39 -15.65
N GLY A 151 12.99 -11.89 -15.73
CA GLY A 151 13.67 -12.47 -14.57
C GLY A 151 14.81 -11.56 -14.12
N LEU A 152 15.46 -11.91 -13.01
CA LEU A 152 16.52 -11.10 -12.40
C LEU A 152 17.64 -10.69 -13.36
N TYR A 153 17.91 -11.50 -14.37
CA TYR A 153 18.94 -11.22 -15.37
C TYR A 153 18.53 -10.09 -16.32
N ASP A 154 17.29 -10.08 -16.77
CA ASP A 154 16.74 -9.03 -17.62
C ASP A 154 16.63 -7.71 -16.86
N GLU A 155 16.18 -7.75 -15.63
CA GLU A 155 16.09 -6.62 -14.71
C GLU A 155 17.46 -6.00 -14.43
N LEU A 156 18.49 -6.83 -14.23
CA LEU A 156 19.88 -6.37 -14.07
C LEU A 156 20.41 -5.69 -15.34
N ASN A 157 20.10 -6.25 -16.51
CA ASN A 157 20.49 -5.64 -17.79
C ASN A 157 19.77 -4.31 -18.03
N TYR A 158 18.48 -4.24 -17.70
CA TYR A 158 17.72 -2.99 -17.70
C TYR A 158 18.36 -1.96 -16.77
N PHE A 159 18.70 -2.36 -15.54
CA PHE A 159 19.33 -1.44 -14.59
C PHE A 159 20.65 -0.90 -15.10
N LYS A 160 21.52 -1.77 -15.64
CA LYS A 160 22.82 -1.37 -16.22
C LYS A 160 22.69 -0.42 -17.40
N ASP A 161 21.68 -0.62 -18.26
CA ASP A 161 21.50 0.20 -19.47
C ASP A 161 20.70 1.48 -19.20
N LYS A 162 19.54 1.39 -18.56
CA LYS A 162 18.61 2.52 -18.37
C LYS A 162 18.51 2.98 -16.92
N GLY A 163 18.35 2.06 -15.97
CA GLY A 163 18.09 2.40 -14.57
C GLY A 163 19.19 3.23 -13.91
N LYS A 164 20.46 2.92 -14.16
CA LYS A 164 21.61 3.69 -13.62
C LYS A 164 21.62 5.14 -14.09
N LYS A 165 21.13 5.43 -15.27
CA LYS A 165 21.10 6.81 -15.83
C LYS A 165 20.16 7.72 -15.06
N LEU A 166 19.17 7.14 -14.36
CA LEU A 166 18.25 7.86 -13.49
C LEU A 166 18.87 8.23 -12.13
N SER A 167 20.06 7.70 -11.81
CA SER A 167 20.77 7.94 -10.55
C SER A 167 19.89 7.77 -9.31
N PRO A 168 19.15 6.64 -9.15
CA PRO A 168 18.25 6.43 -8.03
C PRO A 168 18.99 6.39 -6.69
N LYS A 169 18.40 7.00 -5.65
CA LYS A 169 18.90 6.93 -4.27
C LYS A 169 18.58 5.58 -3.63
N VAL A 170 17.40 5.02 -3.96
CA VAL A 170 16.99 3.70 -3.53
C VAL A 170 16.47 2.92 -4.73
N VAL A 171 16.93 1.70 -4.88
CA VAL A 171 16.39 0.72 -5.83
C VAL A 171 15.66 -0.35 -5.05
N PHE A 172 14.39 -0.49 -5.32
CA PHE A 172 13.55 -1.56 -4.80
C PHE A 172 13.48 -2.65 -5.86
N LEU A 173 14.04 -3.83 -5.55
CA LEU A 173 14.02 -5.00 -6.41
C LEU A 173 12.95 -5.96 -5.90
N GLN A 174 11.89 -6.13 -6.66
CA GLN A 174 10.84 -7.08 -6.34
C GLN A 174 11.30 -8.49 -6.69
N ILE A 175 10.91 -9.44 -5.86
CA ILE A 175 11.18 -10.87 -6.01
C ILE A 175 9.87 -11.62 -5.81
N GLY A 176 9.42 -12.30 -6.85
CA GLY A 176 8.30 -13.23 -6.80
C GLY A 176 8.73 -14.59 -6.23
N ALA A 177 7.89 -15.18 -5.40
CA ALA A 177 8.21 -16.43 -4.69
C ALA A 177 8.50 -17.62 -5.61
N PHE A 178 8.08 -17.55 -6.85
CA PHE A 178 8.15 -18.68 -7.77
C PHE A 178 8.98 -18.39 -9.03
N ASN A 179 8.53 -17.47 -9.87
CA ASN A 179 9.08 -17.23 -11.20
C ASN A 179 10.54 -16.75 -11.17
N ASP A 180 10.91 -15.89 -10.22
CA ASP A 180 12.27 -15.36 -10.13
C ASP A 180 13.33 -16.39 -9.76
N PHE A 181 12.91 -17.51 -9.18
CA PHE A 181 13.81 -18.63 -8.92
C PHE A 181 13.95 -19.60 -10.10
N MET A 182 13.13 -19.45 -11.12
CA MET A 182 13.15 -20.24 -12.34
C MET A 182 13.66 -19.45 -13.56
N ASN A 183 13.34 -18.16 -13.64
CA ASN A 183 13.71 -17.27 -14.75
C ASN A 183 15.06 -16.58 -14.52
N ILE A 184 16.00 -17.28 -13.91
CA ILE A 184 17.33 -16.75 -13.54
C ILE A 184 18.29 -16.67 -14.70
N ARG A 185 18.04 -17.42 -15.78
CA ARG A 185 19.01 -17.61 -16.84
C ARG A 185 19.06 -16.42 -17.78
N GLU A 186 20.27 -16.15 -18.27
CA GLU A 186 20.50 -15.13 -19.28
C GLU A 186 19.62 -15.40 -20.51
N HIS A 187 18.73 -14.47 -20.81
CA HIS A 187 17.98 -14.50 -22.05
C HIS A 187 18.96 -14.27 -23.21
N GLN A 188 19.19 -15.31 -24.00
CA GLN A 188 19.92 -15.18 -25.25
C GLN A 188 18.90 -14.96 -26.37
N PRO A 189 18.83 -13.75 -26.95
CA PRO A 189 17.88 -13.49 -28.01
C PRO A 189 18.03 -14.51 -29.13
N SER A 190 16.99 -15.27 -29.35
CA SER A 190 16.87 -16.28 -30.39
C SER A 190 16.42 -15.62 -31.71
N LEU A 191 16.50 -16.36 -32.79
CA LEU A 191 15.89 -15.91 -34.04
C LEU A 191 14.37 -15.68 -33.88
N GLN A 192 13.76 -16.43 -33.00
CA GLN A 192 12.33 -16.32 -32.66
C GLN A 192 12.00 -14.95 -32.07
N ASP A 193 12.79 -14.47 -31.11
CA ASP A 193 12.60 -13.15 -30.49
C ASP A 193 12.68 -12.02 -31.53
N TYR A 194 13.63 -12.09 -32.44
CA TYR A 194 13.70 -11.11 -33.54
C TYR A 194 12.51 -11.20 -34.50
N ILE A 195 11.99 -12.41 -34.77
CA ILE A 195 10.80 -12.58 -35.59
C ILE A 195 9.56 -12.03 -34.86
N MET A 196 9.44 -12.31 -33.55
CA MET A 196 8.37 -11.76 -32.69
C MET A 196 8.33 -10.24 -32.70
N GLU A 197 9.48 -9.58 -32.74
CA GLU A 197 9.57 -8.13 -32.72
C GLU A 197 8.97 -7.46 -33.97
N TRP A 198 9.18 -8.02 -35.16
CA TRP A 198 8.80 -7.37 -36.40
C TRP A 198 7.71 -8.07 -37.22
N SER A 199 7.31 -9.32 -36.89
CA SER A 199 6.27 -10.04 -37.61
C SER A 199 4.95 -10.11 -36.84
N ALA A 200 3.93 -9.36 -37.31
CA ALA A 200 2.59 -9.40 -36.76
C ALA A 200 1.91 -10.75 -37.00
N LEU A 201 2.18 -11.38 -38.14
CA LEU A 201 1.69 -12.71 -38.47
C LEU A 201 2.20 -13.77 -37.49
N TYR A 202 3.49 -13.71 -37.18
CA TYR A 202 4.12 -14.65 -36.25
C TYR A 202 3.55 -14.46 -34.83
N ARG A 203 3.47 -13.24 -34.33
CA ARG A 203 2.84 -12.94 -33.02
C ARG A 203 1.42 -13.44 -32.92
N TYR A 204 0.62 -13.29 -33.99
CA TYR A 204 -0.76 -13.78 -34.00
C TYR A 204 -0.81 -15.29 -33.82
N PHE A 205 0.01 -16.05 -34.55
CA PHE A 205 0.06 -17.50 -34.40
C PHE A 205 0.58 -17.93 -33.03
N GLU A 206 1.63 -17.32 -32.54
CA GLU A 206 2.20 -17.61 -31.21
C GLU A 206 1.18 -17.36 -30.11
N TYR A 207 0.51 -16.21 -30.14
CA TYR A 207 -0.55 -15.89 -29.20
C TYR A 207 -1.72 -16.90 -29.23
N ASN A 208 -2.21 -17.27 -30.40
CA ASN A 208 -3.31 -18.24 -30.50
C ASN A 208 -2.88 -19.66 -30.13
N ILE A 209 -1.63 -20.05 -30.36
CA ILE A 209 -1.09 -21.35 -29.92
C ILE A 209 -0.94 -21.35 -28.40
N ALA A 210 -0.34 -20.30 -27.84
CA ALA A 210 -0.16 -20.19 -26.40
C ALA A 210 -1.48 -20.13 -25.60
N ASN A 211 -2.54 -19.56 -26.19
CA ASN A 211 -3.87 -19.49 -25.56
C ASN A 211 -4.84 -20.62 -26.04
N SER A 212 -4.36 -21.61 -26.79
CA SER A 212 -5.20 -22.73 -27.25
C SER A 212 -5.63 -23.69 -26.14
N ASP A 213 -4.88 -23.73 -25.05
CA ASP A 213 -5.19 -24.48 -23.84
C ASP A 213 -5.93 -23.56 -22.85
N GLU A 214 -7.16 -23.15 -23.19
CA GLU A 214 -8.01 -22.39 -22.27
C GLU A 214 -8.18 -23.19 -20.97
N LEU A 215 -7.68 -22.63 -19.86
CA LEU A 215 -7.95 -23.13 -18.53
C LEU A 215 -9.47 -23.11 -18.29
N PRO A 216 -10.08 -24.18 -17.75
CA PRO A 216 -11.49 -24.21 -17.46
C PRO A 216 -11.89 -23.03 -16.58
N LEU A 217 -12.89 -22.26 -17.02
CA LEU A 217 -13.53 -21.23 -16.19
C LEU A 217 -13.91 -21.82 -14.83
N GLY A 218 -13.41 -21.22 -13.75
CA GLY A 218 -13.68 -21.66 -12.38
C GLY A 218 -12.48 -22.25 -11.64
N ARG A 219 -11.35 -22.42 -12.27
CA ARG A 219 -10.10 -22.72 -11.57
C ARG A 219 -9.45 -21.43 -11.07
N TRP A 220 -8.78 -21.54 -9.94
CA TRP A 220 -7.73 -20.62 -9.55
C TRP A 220 -6.70 -20.57 -10.69
N THR A 221 -5.87 -19.56 -10.70
CA THR A 221 -4.78 -19.44 -11.69
C THR A 221 -4.08 -20.76 -11.95
N GLU A 222 -3.43 -20.83 -13.08
CA GLU A 222 -2.49 -21.89 -13.38
C GLU A 222 -1.60 -22.12 -12.16
N PRO A 223 -1.66 -23.32 -11.55
CA PRO A 223 -0.94 -23.54 -10.30
C PRO A 223 0.55 -23.55 -10.56
N PHE A 224 1.31 -23.08 -9.58
CA PHE A 224 2.77 -23.11 -9.64
C PHE A 224 3.36 -24.54 -9.64
N PHE A 225 2.52 -25.54 -9.53
CA PHE A 225 2.88 -26.97 -9.63
C PHE A 225 2.12 -27.66 -10.76
N PRO A 226 2.29 -27.22 -12.03
CA PRO A 226 1.46 -27.74 -13.12
C PRO A 226 1.68 -29.24 -13.38
N ASN A 227 2.89 -29.74 -13.12
CA ASN A 227 3.21 -31.17 -13.27
C ASN A 227 4.37 -31.55 -12.35
N LYS A 228 4.15 -32.55 -11.50
CA LYS A 228 5.16 -33.06 -10.58
C LYS A 228 6.39 -33.60 -11.30
N GLU A 229 6.20 -34.33 -12.38
CA GLU A 229 7.30 -34.96 -13.12
C GLU A 229 8.19 -33.93 -13.81
N ASP A 230 7.58 -32.86 -14.33
CA ASP A 230 8.31 -31.80 -15.04
C ASP A 230 8.92 -30.75 -14.11
N ASN A 231 8.36 -30.56 -12.91
CA ASN A 231 8.71 -29.43 -12.04
C ASN A 231 9.55 -29.77 -10.82
N ILE A 232 9.65 -31.02 -10.42
CA ILE A 232 10.34 -31.41 -9.18
C ILE A 232 11.78 -30.94 -9.13
N ASP A 233 12.47 -30.92 -10.28
CA ASP A 233 13.87 -30.51 -10.40
C ASP A 233 14.07 -28.99 -10.47
N ASN A 234 13.06 -28.24 -10.90
CA ASN A 234 13.15 -26.81 -11.14
C ASN A 234 12.39 -25.99 -10.10
N ASN A 235 11.27 -26.51 -9.58
CA ASN A 235 10.41 -25.75 -8.70
C ASN A 235 11.03 -25.61 -7.31
N ILE A 236 11.20 -24.38 -6.87
CA ILE A 236 11.86 -24.01 -5.60
C ILE A 236 11.16 -24.57 -4.36
N PHE A 237 9.86 -24.83 -4.42
CA PHE A 237 9.08 -25.30 -3.27
C PHE A 237 9.28 -26.79 -2.94
N PHE A 238 9.76 -27.61 -3.90
CA PHE A 238 10.08 -29.00 -3.60
C PHE A 238 11.34 -29.13 -2.78
N LYS A 239 11.28 -29.95 -1.71
CA LYS A 239 12.43 -30.24 -0.83
C LYS A 239 13.54 -31.01 -1.53
N GLN A 240 13.19 -31.78 -2.55
CA GLN A 240 14.19 -32.50 -3.33
C GLN A 240 15.15 -31.50 -3.99
N THR A 241 16.43 -31.72 -3.77
CA THR A 241 17.49 -30.94 -4.42
C THR A 241 17.92 -31.60 -5.72
N SER A 242 18.33 -30.80 -6.69
CA SER A 242 18.98 -31.23 -7.93
C SER A 242 20.16 -30.33 -8.24
N ASP A 243 21.04 -30.79 -9.11
CA ASP A 243 22.14 -29.94 -9.61
C ASP A 243 21.61 -28.67 -10.26
N TYR A 244 20.44 -28.74 -10.90
CA TYR A 244 19.73 -27.60 -11.48
C TYR A 244 19.36 -26.57 -10.43
N LYS A 245 18.66 -26.97 -9.36
CA LYS A 245 18.27 -26.05 -8.27
C LYS A 245 19.47 -25.37 -7.61
N GLU A 246 20.54 -26.13 -7.42
CA GLU A 246 21.75 -25.56 -6.79
C GLU A 246 22.46 -24.55 -7.71
N VAL A 247 22.43 -24.79 -9.04
CA VAL A 247 22.91 -23.81 -10.03
C VAL A 247 22.05 -22.56 -10.01
N ASP A 248 20.71 -22.72 -10.03
CA ASP A 248 19.77 -21.60 -10.04
C ASP A 248 19.84 -20.78 -8.74
N LYS A 249 19.91 -21.42 -7.58
CA LYS A 249 20.12 -20.72 -6.28
C LYS A 249 21.43 -19.93 -6.26
N ARG A 250 22.49 -20.46 -6.88
CA ARG A 250 23.77 -19.77 -6.98
C ARG A 250 23.66 -18.56 -7.92
N ALA A 251 23.08 -18.75 -9.09
CA ALA A 251 22.83 -17.68 -10.06
C ALA A 251 21.94 -16.56 -9.48
N PHE A 252 20.92 -16.93 -8.71
CA PHE A 252 20.07 -15.99 -7.99
C PHE A 252 20.87 -15.12 -7.01
N LYS A 253 21.71 -15.75 -6.18
CA LYS A 253 22.59 -15.03 -5.25
C LYS A 253 23.59 -14.12 -5.99
N GLU A 254 24.18 -14.60 -7.08
CA GLU A 254 25.13 -13.84 -7.89
C GLU A 254 24.46 -12.63 -8.54
N SER A 255 23.24 -12.78 -9.05
CA SER A 255 22.46 -11.69 -9.65
C SER A 255 22.15 -10.59 -8.63
N ILE A 256 21.68 -10.95 -7.42
CA ILE A 256 21.44 -9.96 -6.36
C ILE A 256 22.74 -9.28 -5.92
N SER A 257 23.84 -10.04 -5.83
CA SER A 257 25.16 -9.48 -5.50
C SER A 257 25.64 -8.47 -6.54
N GLU A 258 25.42 -8.76 -7.81
CA GLU A 258 25.77 -7.84 -8.91
C GLU A 258 24.82 -6.61 -8.92
N PHE A 259 23.51 -6.78 -8.69
CA PHE A 259 22.58 -5.66 -8.49
C PHE A 259 23.08 -4.72 -7.40
N LYS A 260 23.41 -5.26 -6.23
CA LYS A 260 23.94 -4.49 -5.12
C LYS A 260 25.15 -3.67 -5.53
N LYS A 261 26.13 -4.32 -6.17
CA LYS A 261 27.35 -3.67 -6.62
C LYS A 261 27.07 -2.54 -7.62
N GLU A 262 26.16 -2.78 -8.57
CA GLU A 262 25.80 -1.79 -9.58
C GLU A 262 25.07 -0.60 -8.97
N VAL A 263 24.17 -0.83 -8.00
CA VAL A 263 23.44 0.22 -7.26
C VAL A 263 24.40 1.03 -6.39
N GLU A 264 25.26 0.37 -5.63
CA GLU A 264 26.27 1.05 -4.79
C GLU A 264 27.29 1.86 -5.62
N SER A 265 27.58 1.44 -6.85
CA SER A 265 28.50 2.16 -7.76
C SER A 265 28.02 3.59 -8.10
N ILE A 266 26.74 3.88 -7.93
CA ILE A 266 26.15 5.21 -8.13
C ILE A 266 25.76 5.88 -6.82
N GLY A 267 26.14 5.32 -5.67
CA GLY A 267 25.79 5.83 -4.34
C GLY A 267 24.35 5.52 -3.91
N GLY A 268 23.66 4.61 -4.59
CA GLY A 268 22.31 4.16 -4.26
C GLY A 268 22.29 3.05 -3.21
N LYS A 269 21.11 2.77 -2.67
CA LYS A 269 20.83 1.66 -1.74
C LYS A 269 19.91 0.64 -2.42
N LEU A 270 20.22 -0.65 -2.29
CA LEU A 270 19.36 -1.74 -2.75
C LEU A 270 18.46 -2.22 -1.59
N VAL A 271 17.18 -2.41 -1.88
CA VAL A 271 16.18 -3.02 -0.99
C VAL A 271 15.47 -4.12 -1.75
N LEU A 272 15.30 -5.28 -1.15
CA LEU A 272 14.55 -6.40 -1.72
C LEU A 272 13.11 -6.38 -1.21
N ILE A 273 12.14 -6.64 -2.09
CA ILE A 273 10.73 -6.81 -1.78
C ILE A 273 10.33 -8.21 -2.18
N PHE A 274 9.98 -9.06 -1.21
CA PHE A 274 9.54 -10.43 -1.49
C PHE A 274 8.01 -10.49 -1.47
N ILE A 275 7.43 -10.93 -2.60
CA ILE A 275 6.00 -11.13 -2.79
C ILE A 275 5.71 -12.64 -2.77
N PRO A 276 4.82 -13.11 -1.87
CA PRO A 276 4.47 -14.52 -1.79
C PRO A 276 3.63 -14.98 -2.97
N SER A 277 3.59 -16.29 -3.22
CA SER A 277 2.63 -16.92 -4.12
C SER A 277 1.26 -17.09 -3.46
N LYS A 278 0.22 -17.32 -4.26
CA LYS A 278 -1.15 -17.61 -3.77
C LYS A 278 -1.17 -18.81 -2.82
N GLU A 279 -0.43 -19.87 -3.13
CA GLU A 279 -0.37 -21.11 -2.34
C GLU A 279 0.33 -20.90 -0.99
N GLN A 280 1.22 -19.91 -0.89
CA GLN A 280 1.83 -19.57 0.39
C GLN A 280 0.87 -18.89 1.36
N ILE A 281 -0.17 -18.24 0.85
CA ILE A 281 -1.10 -17.44 1.66
C ILE A 281 -2.48 -18.11 1.83
N SER A 282 -2.90 -18.99 0.91
CA SER A 282 -4.19 -19.70 0.96
C SER A 282 -3.99 -21.22 1.18
N PRO A 283 -4.25 -21.73 2.39
CA PRO A 283 -4.20 -23.17 2.66
C PRO A 283 -5.21 -23.98 1.83
N GLU A 284 -6.34 -23.38 1.48
CA GLU A 284 -7.40 -23.99 0.67
C GLU A 284 -6.89 -24.21 -0.75
N LEU A 285 -6.36 -23.18 -1.38
CA LEU A 285 -5.77 -23.27 -2.71
C LEU A 285 -4.60 -24.24 -2.75
N LEU A 286 -3.70 -24.17 -1.76
CA LEU A 286 -2.60 -25.13 -1.65
C LEU A 286 -3.12 -26.56 -1.63
N LYS A 287 -4.19 -26.83 -0.86
CA LYS A 287 -4.77 -28.18 -0.78
C LYS A 287 -5.31 -28.61 -2.14
N GLU A 288 -6.06 -27.76 -2.84
CA GLU A 288 -6.60 -28.06 -4.17
C GLU A 288 -5.49 -28.39 -5.16
N VAL A 289 -4.41 -27.59 -5.19
CA VAL A 289 -3.26 -27.81 -6.06
C VAL A 289 -2.56 -29.14 -5.75
N LEU A 290 -2.32 -29.43 -4.48
CA LEU A 290 -1.68 -30.69 -4.07
C LEU A 290 -2.53 -31.91 -4.44
N ASP A 291 -3.84 -31.83 -4.22
CA ASP A 291 -4.78 -32.91 -4.54
C ASP A 291 -4.85 -33.12 -6.08
N GLU A 292 -4.91 -32.08 -6.86
CA GLU A 292 -5.01 -32.15 -8.32
C GLU A 292 -3.75 -32.75 -8.98
N TYR A 293 -2.56 -32.31 -8.53
CA TYR A 293 -1.29 -32.75 -9.10
C TYR A 293 -0.69 -33.96 -8.37
N ASN A 294 -1.43 -34.53 -7.43
CA ASN A 294 -1.00 -35.69 -6.64
C ASN A 294 0.36 -35.48 -5.97
N ILE A 295 0.54 -34.29 -5.37
CA ILE A 295 1.75 -33.90 -4.65
C ILE A 295 1.53 -34.09 -3.16
N SER A 296 2.46 -34.82 -2.50
CA SER A 296 2.41 -34.97 -1.05
C SER A 296 2.91 -33.70 -0.35
N LYS A 297 2.23 -33.29 0.70
CA LYS A 297 2.65 -32.15 1.52
C LYS A 297 4.06 -32.29 2.10
N GLU A 298 4.50 -33.52 2.30
CA GLU A 298 5.84 -33.86 2.79
C GLU A 298 6.94 -33.58 1.76
N GLU A 299 6.59 -33.53 0.46
CA GLU A 299 7.54 -33.27 -0.63
C GLU A 299 7.89 -31.78 -0.77
N ILE A 300 7.06 -30.88 -0.23
CA ILE A 300 7.22 -29.44 -0.38
C ILE A 300 7.54 -28.73 0.94
N ASP A 301 8.17 -27.56 0.83
CA ASP A 301 8.32 -26.56 1.91
C ASP A 301 8.17 -25.16 1.30
N LEU A 302 7.02 -24.56 1.50
CA LEU A 302 6.70 -23.23 0.97
C LEU A 302 7.57 -22.11 1.54
N SER A 303 8.34 -22.37 2.59
CA SER A 303 9.23 -21.38 3.20
C SER A 303 10.64 -21.34 2.57
N ILE A 304 10.95 -22.21 1.62
CA ILE A 304 12.28 -22.28 1.00
C ILE A 304 12.66 -20.95 0.33
N PRO A 305 11.83 -20.33 -0.54
CA PRO A 305 12.19 -19.07 -1.16
C PRO A 305 12.39 -17.93 -0.17
N ASN A 306 11.54 -17.81 0.86
CA ASN A 306 11.69 -16.81 1.92
C ASN A 306 13.02 -16.98 2.67
N LYS A 307 13.33 -18.23 3.09
CA LYS A 307 14.58 -18.54 3.79
C LYS A 307 15.81 -18.23 2.93
N LEU A 308 15.74 -18.53 1.65
CA LEU A 308 16.82 -18.24 0.71
C LEU A 308 17.01 -16.74 0.55
N CYS A 309 15.96 -15.97 0.29
CA CYS A 309 16.02 -14.51 0.23
C CYS A 309 16.59 -13.91 1.52
N GLN A 310 16.10 -14.35 2.69
CA GLN A 310 16.58 -13.86 3.99
C GLN A 310 18.07 -14.19 4.20
N SER A 311 18.51 -15.39 3.82
CA SER A 311 19.92 -15.78 3.92
C SER A 311 20.82 -14.91 3.04
N ILE A 312 20.38 -14.61 1.80
CA ILE A 312 21.10 -13.77 0.87
C ILE A 312 21.12 -12.31 1.36
N ALA A 313 19.98 -11.79 1.78
CA ALA A 313 19.85 -10.44 2.31
C ALA A 313 20.80 -10.22 3.50
N ASN A 314 20.84 -11.16 4.45
CA ASN A 314 21.76 -11.13 5.58
C ASN A 314 23.23 -11.18 5.14
N ALA A 315 23.58 -12.10 4.23
CA ALA A 315 24.95 -12.27 3.75
C ALA A 315 25.47 -11.03 3.00
N LEU A 316 24.60 -10.39 2.23
CA LEU A 316 24.91 -9.19 1.45
C LEU A 316 24.66 -7.89 2.24
N ARG A 317 24.07 -7.95 3.43
CA ARG A 317 23.64 -6.77 4.21
C ARG A 317 22.70 -5.86 3.40
N VAL A 318 21.71 -6.45 2.77
CA VAL A 318 20.64 -5.77 2.04
C VAL A 318 19.35 -5.88 2.85
N GLU A 319 18.55 -4.83 2.89
CA GLU A 319 17.24 -4.88 3.53
C GLU A 319 16.29 -5.76 2.72
N LEU A 320 15.44 -6.53 3.41
CA LEU A 320 14.41 -7.39 2.82
C LEU A 320 13.06 -7.09 3.45
N TYR A 321 12.09 -6.70 2.64
CA TYR A 321 10.69 -6.57 3.03
C TYR A 321 9.94 -7.82 2.56
N ASP A 322 9.82 -8.80 3.44
CA ASP A 322 9.03 -10.02 3.19
C ASP A 322 7.56 -9.75 3.52
N LEU A 323 6.71 -9.76 2.50
CA LEU A 323 5.28 -9.45 2.59
C LEU A 323 4.39 -10.67 2.89
N THR A 324 4.99 -11.84 3.12
CA THR A 324 4.22 -13.09 3.30
C THR A 324 3.25 -13.01 4.47
N THR A 325 3.64 -12.33 5.56
CA THR A 325 2.78 -12.19 6.75
C THR A 325 1.61 -11.27 6.48
N GLU A 326 1.84 -10.10 5.91
CA GLU A 326 0.83 -9.11 5.57
C GLU A 326 -0.20 -9.69 4.59
N PHE A 327 0.26 -10.37 3.54
CA PHE A 327 -0.60 -11.02 2.55
C PHE A 327 -1.46 -12.13 3.16
N ARG A 328 -0.89 -12.93 4.06
CA ARG A 328 -1.61 -14.04 4.74
C ARG A 328 -2.66 -13.55 5.73
N GLN A 329 -2.40 -12.42 6.39
CA GLN A 329 -3.27 -11.84 7.40
C GLN A 329 -4.29 -10.84 6.84
N SER A 330 -4.23 -10.57 5.54
CA SER A 330 -5.17 -9.64 4.90
C SER A 330 -6.61 -10.14 5.00
N ASN A 331 -7.52 -9.24 5.35
CA ASN A 331 -8.95 -9.51 5.42
C ASN A 331 -9.60 -9.79 4.04
N SER A 332 -8.95 -9.35 2.98
CA SER A 332 -9.38 -9.57 1.59
C SER A 332 -8.26 -10.25 0.82
N PHE A 333 -8.61 -11.18 -0.05
CA PHE A 333 -7.61 -11.90 -0.84
C PHE A 333 -6.84 -10.95 -1.75
N PRO A 334 -5.49 -10.88 -1.67
CA PRO A 334 -4.68 -9.84 -2.32
C PRO A 334 -4.34 -10.11 -3.79
N PHE A 335 -4.88 -11.17 -4.37
CA PHE A 335 -4.72 -11.53 -5.78
C PHE A 335 -6.06 -11.59 -6.50
N PHE A 336 -6.05 -11.55 -7.81
CA PHE A 336 -7.22 -11.90 -8.60
C PHE A 336 -7.56 -13.39 -8.43
N THR A 337 -8.79 -13.77 -8.69
CA THR A 337 -9.21 -15.17 -8.49
C THR A 337 -8.60 -16.09 -9.55
N HIS A 338 -8.68 -15.70 -10.81
CA HIS A 338 -8.23 -16.49 -11.96
C HIS A 338 -6.89 -16.01 -12.52
N ASP A 339 -6.65 -14.71 -12.54
CA ASP A 339 -5.36 -14.15 -12.92
C ASP A 339 -4.35 -14.30 -11.78
N GLU A 340 -3.09 -14.59 -12.09
CA GLU A 340 -2.03 -14.84 -11.10
C GLU A 340 -1.58 -13.58 -10.35
N HIS A 341 -1.88 -12.40 -10.88
CA HIS A 341 -1.35 -11.14 -10.38
C HIS A 341 -2.12 -10.61 -9.17
N MET A 342 -1.47 -9.66 -8.52
CA MET A 342 -2.07 -8.93 -7.40
C MET A 342 -3.22 -8.04 -7.90
N ASN A 343 -4.29 -8.03 -7.12
CA ASN A 343 -5.36 -7.06 -7.26
C ASN A 343 -5.04 -5.76 -6.48
N VAL A 344 -5.99 -4.84 -6.38
CA VAL A 344 -5.82 -3.56 -5.68
C VAL A 344 -5.36 -3.74 -4.23
N VAL A 345 -5.86 -4.78 -3.54
CA VAL A 345 -5.49 -5.08 -2.14
C VAL A 345 -4.01 -5.45 -2.04
N GLY A 346 -3.49 -6.29 -2.94
CA GLY A 346 -2.08 -6.67 -2.95
C GLY A 346 -1.17 -5.45 -3.16
N HIS A 347 -1.50 -4.58 -4.10
CA HIS A 347 -0.77 -3.32 -4.31
C HIS A 347 -0.82 -2.39 -3.09
N GLN A 348 -1.95 -2.33 -2.41
CA GLN A 348 -2.12 -1.56 -1.18
C GLN A 348 -1.19 -2.07 -0.07
N LEU A 349 -1.17 -3.38 0.19
CA LEU A 349 -0.31 -3.99 1.21
C LEU A 349 1.19 -3.69 0.98
N ILE A 350 1.64 -3.73 -0.29
CA ILE A 350 3.02 -3.36 -0.64
C ILE A 350 3.28 -1.89 -0.32
N ALA A 351 2.37 -1.01 -0.75
CA ALA A 351 2.52 0.42 -0.51
C ALA A 351 2.60 0.74 0.99
N GLU A 352 1.70 0.19 1.78
CA GLU A 352 1.66 0.37 3.24
C GLU A 352 2.95 -0.12 3.91
N ARG A 353 3.45 -1.30 3.53
CA ARG A 353 4.72 -1.81 4.07
C ARG A 353 5.88 -0.89 3.74
N ILE A 354 6.00 -0.45 2.50
CA ILE A 354 7.09 0.43 2.07
C ILE A 354 6.98 1.80 2.74
N VAL A 355 5.79 2.39 2.80
CA VAL A 355 5.54 3.65 3.50
C VAL A 355 5.95 3.54 4.96
N LYS A 356 5.55 2.47 5.66
CA LYS A 356 5.92 2.21 7.04
C LYS A 356 7.45 2.16 7.22
N GLU A 357 8.16 1.40 6.39
CA GLU A 357 9.62 1.25 6.51
C GLU A 357 10.37 2.54 6.16
N LEU A 358 9.98 3.22 5.07
CA LEU A 358 10.62 4.47 4.66
C LEU A 358 10.31 5.61 5.62
N SER A 359 9.14 5.63 6.23
CA SER A 359 8.77 6.60 7.25
C SER A 359 9.60 6.40 8.53
N SER A 360 9.91 5.17 8.92
CA SER A 360 10.82 4.88 10.03
C SER A 360 12.26 5.38 9.76
N ILE A 361 12.70 5.34 8.50
CA ILE A 361 14.02 5.85 8.07
C ILE A 361 14.04 7.39 8.00
N SER A 362 12.90 8.03 7.71
CA SER A 362 12.80 9.51 7.55
C SER A 362 12.33 10.27 8.79
N GLY A 363 12.22 9.63 9.96
CA GLY A 363 11.59 10.16 11.17
C GLY A 363 10.09 9.87 11.18
N GLY A 364 9.71 8.67 10.73
CA GLY A 364 8.37 8.24 10.51
C GLY A 364 7.63 7.68 11.71
N TYR A 365 6.51 7.01 11.42
CA TYR A 365 5.59 6.50 12.45
C TYR A 365 6.20 5.32 13.20
N ASP A 366 6.44 5.49 14.49
CA ASP A 366 6.77 4.38 15.37
C ASP A 366 5.46 3.68 15.78
N TYR A 367 5.37 2.39 15.54
CA TYR A 367 4.22 1.59 15.96
C TYR A 367 4.40 1.11 17.41
N LEU A 368 3.44 1.43 18.28
CA LEU A 368 3.50 1.11 19.69
C LEU A 368 2.90 -0.25 20.03
N SER A 369 1.89 -0.68 19.29
CA SER A 369 1.08 -1.85 19.64
C SER A 369 1.85 -3.16 19.47
N GLU A 370 1.77 -4.02 20.48
CA GLU A 370 2.35 -5.36 20.46
C GLU A 370 1.23 -6.39 20.41
N GLY A 371 1.09 -7.10 19.31
CA GLY A 371 0.19 -8.26 19.18
C GLY A 371 -1.15 -7.99 18.47
N ASN A 372 -2.13 -8.89 18.67
CA ASN A 372 -3.43 -8.91 18.00
C ASN A 372 -4.50 -8.05 18.71
N TYR A 373 -4.12 -6.92 19.29
CA TYR A 373 -5.02 -6.04 20.03
C TYR A 373 -5.27 -4.77 19.23
N HIS A 374 -6.54 -4.34 19.17
CA HIS A 374 -6.89 -3.01 18.69
C HIS A 374 -6.62 -2.01 19.81
N GLU A 375 -5.66 -1.12 19.65
CA GLU A 375 -5.29 -0.10 20.61
C GLU A 375 -5.65 1.29 20.09
N ARG A 376 -6.41 2.06 20.92
CA ARG A 376 -6.99 3.35 20.51
C ARG A 376 -6.97 4.36 21.63
N TYR A 377 -7.34 5.59 21.28
CA TYR A 377 -7.57 6.73 22.19
C TYR A 377 -6.35 7.04 23.07
N PRO A 378 -5.15 7.25 22.49
CA PRO A 378 -4.00 7.62 23.29
C PRO A 378 -4.21 8.99 23.94
N THR A 379 -3.85 9.12 25.21
CA THR A 379 -3.70 10.41 25.89
C THR A 379 -2.37 10.44 26.61
N ILE A 380 -1.62 11.57 26.48
CA ILE A 380 -0.24 11.65 26.93
C ILE A 380 -0.07 12.77 27.93
N HIS A 381 0.66 12.46 28.98
CA HIS A 381 1.02 13.38 30.06
C HIS A 381 2.41 13.96 29.89
N ALA A 382 2.63 15.13 30.52
CA ALA A 382 3.92 15.81 30.49
C ALA A 382 5.08 15.02 31.11
N ASP A 383 4.80 13.98 31.91
CA ASP A 383 5.79 13.09 32.50
C ASP A 383 6.21 11.92 31.60
N GLY A 384 5.64 11.82 30.39
CA GLY A 384 5.88 10.71 29.47
C GLY A 384 5.03 9.47 29.77
N THR A 385 3.90 9.62 30.44
CA THR A 385 2.92 8.55 30.64
C THR A 385 1.84 8.62 29.56
N MET A 386 1.59 7.51 28.88
CA MET A 386 0.46 7.34 27.96
C MET A 386 -0.63 6.51 28.61
N VAL A 387 -1.89 6.88 28.43
CA VAL A 387 -3.06 6.07 28.76
C VAL A 387 -3.83 5.80 27.48
N TYR A 388 -4.24 4.56 27.27
CA TYR A 388 -4.89 4.11 26.05
C TYR A 388 -5.81 2.93 26.30
N GLN A 389 -6.71 2.67 25.36
CA GLN A 389 -7.61 1.52 25.37
C GLN A 389 -6.99 0.38 24.55
N SER A 390 -7.16 -0.87 25.01
CA SER A 390 -6.95 -2.08 24.21
C SER A 390 -8.22 -2.90 24.17
N GLN A 391 -8.53 -3.47 23.01
CA GLN A 391 -9.67 -4.36 22.81
C GLN A 391 -9.17 -5.75 22.41
N THR A 392 -9.69 -6.77 23.10
CA THR A 392 -9.55 -8.19 22.76
C THR A 392 -10.89 -8.75 22.28
N GLU A 393 -10.93 -10.02 21.87
CA GLU A 393 -12.20 -10.68 21.50
C GLU A 393 -13.23 -10.74 22.64
N HIS A 394 -12.80 -10.60 23.92
CA HIS A 394 -13.64 -10.89 25.09
C HIS A 394 -13.81 -9.73 26.05
N TYR A 395 -12.91 -8.75 26.04
CA TYR A 395 -12.94 -7.63 26.97
C TYR A 395 -12.17 -6.43 26.47
N TYR A 396 -12.45 -5.31 27.09
CA TYR A 396 -11.74 -4.05 26.89
C TYR A 396 -10.89 -3.74 28.11
N THR A 397 -9.74 -3.13 27.90
CA THR A 397 -8.86 -2.68 28.99
C THR A 397 -8.45 -1.22 28.79
N ILE A 398 -8.24 -0.51 29.89
CA ILE A 398 -7.53 0.77 29.91
C ILE A 398 -6.15 0.50 30.48
N ASN A 399 -5.15 0.86 29.71
CA ASN A 399 -3.74 0.60 30.03
C ASN A 399 -2.98 1.90 30.22
N ARG A 400 -1.96 1.85 31.07
CA ARG A 400 -0.97 2.90 31.25
C ARG A 400 0.39 2.41 30.80
N LEU A 401 1.07 3.20 29.99
CA LEU A 401 2.43 2.96 29.53
C LEU A 401 3.32 4.12 29.95
N ASN A 402 4.39 3.84 30.67
CA ASN A 402 5.46 4.79 30.89
C ASN A 402 6.40 4.72 29.67
N MET A 403 6.37 5.72 28.81
CA MET A 403 7.13 5.75 27.56
C MET A 403 8.65 5.87 27.78
N ASN A 404 9.10 6.29 28.97
CA ASN A 404 10.53 6.43 29.27
C ASN A 404 11.20 5.09 29.59
N ASN A 405 10.47 4.13 30.15
CA ASN A 405 11.03 2.83 30.58
C ASN A 405 10.28 1.61 30.05
N GLY A 406 9.21 1.82 29.26
CA GLY A 406 8.41 0.75 28.66
C GLY A 406 7.50 -0.02 29.65
N TYR A 407 7.40 0.42 30.92
CA TYR A 407 6.56 -0.25 31.91
C TYR A 407 5.08 -0.06 31.59
N ARG A 408 4.35 -1.19 31.49
CA ARG A 408 2.92 -1.23 31.22
C ARG A 408 2.15 -1.74 32.43
N GLU A 409 0.95 -1.16 32.63
CA GLU A 409 0.04 -1.50 33.71
C GLU A 409 -1.40 -1.42 33.22
N GLU A 410 -2.19 -2.46 33.51
CA GLU A 410 -3.64 -2.43 33.29
C GLU A 410 -4.31 -1.66 34.44
N LEU A 411 -4.98 -0.56 34.11
CA LEU A 411 -5.69 0.27 35.09
C LEU A 411 -7.13 -0.18 35.31
N TRP A 412 -7.77 -0.68 34.24
CA TRP A 412 -9.17 -1.04 34.24
C TRP A 412 -9.49 -2.13 33.24
N ARG A 413 -10.48 -2.98 33.56
CA ARG A 413 -10.98 -4.02 32.66
C ARG A 413 -12.50 -4.09 32.72
N GLY A 414 -13.16 -4.21 31.55
CA GLY A 414 -14.59 -4.36 31.41
C GLY A 414 -15.00 -5.24 30.24
N VAL A 415 -16.23 -5.72 30.25
CA VAL A 415 -16.85 -6.45 29.13
C VAL A 415 -17.62 -5.52 28.21
N SER A 416 -17.98 -4.32 28.69
CA SER A 416 -18.55 -3.22 27.89
C SER A 416 -17.41 -2.43 27.26
N GLU A 417 -17.71 -1.69 26.20
CA GLU A 417 -16.72 -0.78 25.59
C GLU A 417 -16.21 0.25 26.62
N LEU A 418 -14.91 0.40 26.65
CA LEU A 418 -14.18 1.36 27.49
C LEU A 418 -13.39 2.26 26.55
N VAL A 419 -13.84 3.49 26.34
CA VAL A 419 -13.26 4.35 25.30
C VAL A 419 -12.91 5.73 25.83
N HIS A 420 -12.00 6.43 25.14
CA HIS A 420 -11.53 7.77 25.46
C HIS A 420 -11.02 7.89 26.92
N PRO A 421 -10.12 7.02 27.36
CA PRO A 421 -9.56 7.12 28.70
C PRO A 421 -8.64 8.33 28.83
N MET A 422 -8.73 9.02 29.93
CA MET A 422 -7.80 10.10 30.31
C MET A 422 -7.53 10.07 31.80
N ILE A 423 -6.27 10.23 32.18
CA ILE A 423 -5.89 10.38 33.58
C ILE A 423 -5.57 11.85 33.88
N SER A 424 -5.94 12.34 35.06
CA SER A 424 -5.61 13.70 35.48
C SER A 424 -4.10 13.89 35.66
N ASN A 425 -3.61 15.12 35.45
CA ASN A 425 -2.18 15.42 35.47
C ASN A 425 -1.48 15.12 36.82
N ASP A 426 -2.25 15.06 37.92
CA ASP A 426 -1.77 14.65 39.23
C ASP A 426 -1.85 13.12 39.46
N GLY A 427 -2.31 12.36 38.45
CA GLY A 427 -2.47 10.91 38.50
C GLY A 427 -3.63 10.41 39.38
N ARG A 428 -4.44 11.30 39.91
CA ARG A 428 -5.48 10.95 40.88
C ARG A 428 -6.75 10.42 40.26
N TYR A 429 -7.19 10.99 39.13
CA TYR A 429 -8.47 10.69 38.52
C TYR A 429 -8.28 10.03 37.17
N LEU A 430 -8.97 8.91 36.96
CA LEU A 430 -9.16 8.32 35.65
C LEU A 430 -10.60 8.63 35.19
N VAL A 431 -10.73 9.17 33.99
CA VAL A 431 -12.03 9.38 33.35
C VAL A 431 -12.09 8.62 32.05
N PHE A 432 -13.23 8.03 31.76
CA PHE A 432 -13.45 7.28 30.51
C PHE A 432 -14.94 7.16 30.20
N THR A 433 -15.26 6.74 29.01
CA THR A 433 -16.62 6.38 28.61
C THR A 433 -16.81 4.87 28.74
N GLU A 434 -17.88 4.43 29.37
CA GLU A 434 -18.28 3.02 29.46
C GLU A 434 -19.67 2.82 28.85
N GLY A 435 -19.84 1.80 28.01
CA GLY A 435 -21.14 1.44 27.44
C GLY A 435 -21.05 1.26 25.91
N GLU A 436 -22.18 1.07 25.31
CA GLU A 436 -22.33 0.73 23.88
C GLU A 436 -22.45 2.01 23.05
N GLN A 437 -21.41 2.35 22.29
CA GLN A 437 -21.37 3.62 21.54
C GLN A 437 -22.39 3.67 20.40
N GLU A 438 -22.56 2.58 19.65
CA GLU A 438 -23.50 2.54 18.52
C GLU A 438 -24.94 2.86 18.94
N SER A 439 -25.36 2.42 20.11
CA SER A 439 -26.69 2.71 20.67
C SER A 439 -26.77 4.05 21.42
N LEU A 440 -25.67 4.80 21.50
CA LEU A 440 -25.54 6.01 22.34
C LEU A 440 -25.87 5.78 23.82
N ASN A 441 -25.77 4.52 24.29
CA ASN A 441 -26.07 4.14 25.66
C ASN A 441 -24.83 4.09 26.53
N THR A 442 -24.18 5.23 26.70
CA THR A 442 -22.90 5.38 27.38
C THR A 442 -22.97 6.26 28.61
N ASP A 443 -22.10 6.00 29.56
CA ASP A 443 -21.88 6.78 30.77
C ASP A 443 -20.45 7.28 30.87
N VAL A 444 -20.22 8.46 31.38
CA VAL A 444 -18.92 9.00 31.73
C VAL A 444 -18.59 8.57 33.15
N ILE A 445 -17.52 7.80 33.30
CA ILE A 445 -17.05 7.28 34.56
C ILE A 445 -15.88 8.11 35.07
N LEU A 446 -15.95 8.52 36.31
CA LEU A 446 -14.86 9.12 37.07
C LEU A 446 -14.41 8.13 38.16
N TYR A 447 -13.16 7.69 38.12
CA TYR A 447 -12.55 6.88 39.17
C TYR A 447 -11.49 7.69 39.91
N ASP A 448 -11.63 7.76 41.25
CA ASP A 448 -10.69 8.41 42.16
C ASP A 448 -9.76 7.34 42.75
N PHE A 449 -8.52 7.26 42.25
CA PHE A 449 -7.51 6.29 42.75
C PHE A 449 -7.23 6.44 44.24
N PHE A 450 -7.38 7.63 44.79
CA PHE A 450 -7.11 7.88 46.21
C PHE A 450 -8.21 7.34 47.13
N LYS A 451 -9.45 7.36 46.62
CA LYS A 451 -10.62 6.85 47.39
C LYS A 451 -10.97 5.41 47.00
N GLY A 452 -10.43 4.88 45.93
CA GLY A 452 -10.82 3.57 45.38
C GLY A 452 -12.29 3.52 44.96
N HIS A 453 -12.84 4.62 44.48
CA HIS A 453 -14.28 4.76 44.22
C HIS A 453 -14.55 5.30 42.81
N GLN A 454 -15.52 4.67 42.13
CA GLN A 454 -16.00 5.13 40.82
C GLN A 454 -17.41 5.72 40.92
N VAL A 455 -17.70 6.66 40.02
CA VAL A 455 -19.04 7.25 39.87
C VAL A 455 -19.30 7.63 38.42
N ALA A 456 -20.52 7.33 37.94
CA ALA A 456 -21.01 7.91 36.70
C ALA A 456 -21.36 9.38 36.94
N ILE A 457 -20.67 10.28 36.23
CA ILE A 457 -20.81 11.72 36.45
C ILE A 457 -21.88 12.37 35.57
N ASN A 458 -22.35 11.69 34.52
CA ASN A 458 -23.50 12.17 33.76
C ASN A 458 -24.79 12.06 34.61
N LYS A 459 -25.56 13.14 34.62
CA LYS A 459 -26.78 13.24 35.46
C LYS A 459 -27.90 12.42 34.84
N LYS A 460 -28.28 11.31 35.46
CA LYS A 460 -29.38 10.44 34.96
C LYS A 460 -30.68 11.24 34.79
N PRO A 461 -31.49 11.03 33.73
CA PRO A 461 -31.34 10.00 32.70
C PRO A 461 -30.37 10.35 31.55
N ALA A 462 -29.65 11.47 31.63
CA ALA A 462 -28.72 11.88 30.59
C ALA A 462 -27.57 10.86 30.44
N LYS A 463 -27.11 10.72 29.22
CA LYS A 463 -25.97 9.95 28.79
C LYS A 463 -24.77 10.90 28.54
N GLY A 464 -23.58 10.35 28.40
CA GLY A 464 -22.42 11.15 28.11
C GLY A 464 -21.24 10.30 27.58
N ALA A 465 -20.33 10.94 26.89
CA ALA A 465 -19.15 10.29 26.31
C ALA A 465 -17.95 11.24 26.24
N ILE A 466 -16.81 10.75 25.79
CA ILE A 466 -15.61 11.50 25.39
C ILE A 466 -15.23 12.56 26.43
N PRO A 467 -14.92 12.15 27.67
CA PRO A 467 -14.54 13.09 28.71
C PRO A 467 -13.14 13.63 28.52
N CYS A 468 -12.93 14.88 28.88
CA CYS A 468 -11.63 15.51 29.00
C CYS A 468 -11.49 16.17 30.38
N VAL A 469 -10.45 15.81 31.14
CA VAL A 469 -10.12 16.45 32.43
C VAL A 469 -9.15 17.62 32.20
N ASN A 470 -9.37 18.74 32.90
CA ASN A 470 -8.49 19.88 32.80
C ASN A 470 -7.16 19.65 33.55
N LYS A 471 -6.14 20.46 33.23
CA LYS A 471 -4.78 20.29 33.76
C LYS A 471 -4.70 20.40 35.29
N SER A 472 -5.51 21.27 35.91
CA SER A 472 -5.58 21.43 37.35
C SER A 472 -6.39 20.35 38.07
N ALA A 473 -6.92 19.34 37.36
CA ALA A 473 -7.73 18.25 37.89
C ALA A 473 -8.95 18.72 38.71
N THR A 474 -9.57 19.83 38.28
CA THR A 474 -10.72 20.45 38.95
C THR A 474 -12.01 20.33 38.18
N LYS A 475 -11.94 20.15 36.85
CA LYS A 475 -13.09 20.13 35.96
C LYS A 475 -12.97 19.03 34.91
N ILE A 476 -14.13 18.49 34.50
CA ILE A 476 -14.26 17.55 33.40
C ILE A 476 -15.27 18.13 32.40
N ALA A 477 -14.92 18.18 31.13
CA ALA A 477 -15.83 18.52 30.04
C ALA A 477 -16.20 17.27 29.26
N PHE A 478 -17.46 17.12 28.89
CA PHE A 478 -17.95 16.01 28.07
C PHE A 478 -19.23 16.36 27.33
N PRO A 479 -19.52 15.81 26.15
CA PRO A 479 -20.81 15.88 25.49
C PRO A 479 -21.83 15.02 26.26
N SER A 480 -23.06 15.56 26.41
CA SER A 480 -24.14 14.87 27.10
C SER A 480 -25.46 15.06 26.35
N TRP A 481 -26.32 14.03 26.38
CA TRP A 481 -27.61 13.97 25.71
C TRP A 481 -28.60 13.13 26.52
N THR A 482 -29.87 13.11 26.10
CA THR A 482 -30.87 12.18 26.63
C THR A 482 -31.40 11.29 25.51
N MET A 483 -31.99 10.16 25.84
CA MET A 483 -32.56 9.26 24.82
C MET A 483 -33.77 9.89 24.09
N GLU A 484 -34.36 10.93 24.64
CA GLU A 484 -35.44 11.73 23.99
C GLU A 484 -34.87 12.84 23.10
N HIS A 485 -33.70 13.38 23.47
CA HIS A 485 -32.97 14.43 22.76
C HIS A 485 -31.52 13.97 22.54
N THR A 486 -31.27 13.32 21.40
CA THR A 486 -29.98 12.70 21.08
C THR A 486 -28.91 13.68 20.56
N THR A 487 -29.25 14.99 20.48
CA THR A 487 -28.27 16.03 20.10
C THR A 487 -27.35 16.32 21.29
N PRO A 488 -26.06 15.99 21.22
CA PRO A 488 -25.12 16.18 22.31
C PRO A 488 -24.79 17.66 22.53
N SER A 489 -24.78 18.06 23.80
CA SER A 489 -24.34 19.39 24.24
C SER A 489 -23.19 19.26 25.23
N ILE A 490 -22.27 20.22 25.26
CA ILE A 490 -21.12 20.14 26.17
C ILE A 490 -21.51 20.50 27.58
N VAL A 491 -21.18 19.62 28.52
CA VAL A 491 -21.33 19.78 29.96
C VAL A 491 -19.95 19.97 30.60
N LEU A 492 -19.89 20.91 31.54
CA LEU A 492 -18.73 21.14 32.41
C LEU A 492 -19.06 20.65 33.82
N TYR A 493 -18.33 19.65 34.30
CA TYR A 493 -18.50 19.07 35.64
C TYR A 493 -17.39 19.58 36.57
N ASP A 494 -17.75 20.15 37.69
CA ASP A 494 -16.83 20.54 38.76
C ASP A 494 -16.63 19.33 39.72
N ILE A 495 -15.40 18.84 39.79
CA ILE A 495 -15.05 17.61 40.52
C ILE A 495 -15.30 17.79 42.04
N ALA A 496 -14.91 18.94 42.60
CA ALA A 496 -15.05 19.20 44.03
C ALA A 496 -16.50 19.46 44.46
N ALA A 497 -17.25 20.19 43.64
CA ALA A 497 -18.61 20.55 43.93
C ALA A 497 -19.65 19.48 43.53
N GLY A 498 -19.26 18.53 42.66
CA GLY A 498 -20.17 17.54 42.07
C GLY A 498 -21.30 18.18 41.23
N ARG A 499 -21.05 19.34 40.64
CA ARG A 499 -22.07 20.12 39.91
C ARG A 499 -21.74 20.17 38.42
N GLN A 500 -22.80 20.15 37.62
CA GLN A 500 -22.74 20.28 36.17
C GLN A 500 -23.25 21.64 35.72
N THR A 501 -22.58 22.19 34.70
CA THR A 501 -23.02 23.39 33.97
C THR A 501 -22.96 23.10 32.49
N GLN A 502 -24.06 23.26 31.79
CA GLN A 502 -24.13 23.11 30.34
C GLN A 502 -23.80 24.46 29.68
N PHE A 503 -22.92 24.49 28.69
CA PHE A 503 -22.59 25.74 28.03
C PHE A 503 -22.91 25.79 26.53
N GLU A 504 -23.26 24.66 25.92
CA GLU A 504 -23.90 24.59 24.61
C GLU A 504 -25.23 23.87 24.70
N ASP A 505 -26.26 24.38 24.04
CA ASP A 505 -27.60 23.84 24.05
C ASP A 505 -28.24 23.88 22.65
N GLY A 506 -28.90 22.82 22.25
CA GLY A 506 -29.67 22.71 21.01
C GLY A 506 -28.83 22.59 19.71
N VAL A 507 -27.51 22.40 19.82
CA VAL A 507 -26.59 22.18 18.69
C VAL A 507 -25.69 20.98 18.96
N GLU A 508 -25.37 20.25 17.91
CA GLU A 508 -24.54 19.06 18.02
C GLU A 508 -23.07 19.42 18.29
N CYS A 509 -22.56 19.03 19.47
CA CYS A 509 -21.23 19.34 19.95
C CYS A 509 -20.53 18.09 20.47
N TRP A 510 -19.26 17.88 20.05
CA TRP A 510 -18.43 16.74 20.42
C TRP A 510 -16.99 17.14 20.77
N ARG A 511 -16.21 16.19 21.27
CA ARG A 511 -14.75 16.25 21.44
C ARG A 511 -14.25 17.50 22.19
N PRO A 512 -14.68 17.77 23.41
CA PRO A 512 -14.12 18.87 24.19
C PRO A 512 -12.67 18.58 24.62
N VAL A 513 -11.77 19.57 24.48
CA VAL A 513 -10.38 19.49 24.95
C VAL A 513 -10.03 20.81 25.64
N PHE A 514 -9.45 20.75 26.84
CA PHE A 514 -8.97 21.93 27.53
C PHE A 514 -7.68 22.48 26.94
N SER A 515 -7.53 23.79 26.95
CA SER A 515 -6.21 24.43 26.79
C SER A 515 -5.32 24.13 28.01
N ASN A 516 -4.00 24.16 27.83
CA ASN A 516 -3.04 23.86 28.90
C ASN A 516 -3.02 24.87 30.07
N ASP A 517 -3.64 26.02 29.90
CA ASP A 517 -3.82 27.03 30.94
C ASP A 517 -5.21 26.98 31.61
N ASP A 518 -6.02 25.97 31.28
CA ASP A 518 -7.40 25.73 31.76
C ASP A 518 -8.40 26.87 31.43
N ARG A 519 -8.00 27.82 30.57
CA ARG A 519 -8.83 28.99 30.26
C ARG A 519 -9.84 28.75 29.17
N HIS A 520 -9.53 27.86 28.23
CA HIS A 520 -10.37 27.60 27.09
C HIS A 520 -10.71 26.11 27.00
N ILE A 521 -11.92 25.84 26.48
CA ILE A 521 -12.31 24.51 25.99
C ILE A 521 -12.48 24.63 24.48
N TYR A 522 -11.70 23.85 23.73
CA TYR A 522 -11.90 23.66 22.30
C TYR A 522 -12.84 22.47 22.10
N TYR A 523 -13.71 22.56 21.12
CA TYR A 523 -14.68 21.50 20.81
C TYR A 523 -15.12 21.61 19.35
N ILE A 524 -15.68 20.54 18.80
CA ILE A 524 -16.27 20.55 17.46
C ILE A 524 -17.78 20.75 17.56
N GLN A 525 -18.35 21.50 16.62
CA GLN A 525 -19.77 21.81 16.56
C GLN A 525 -20.25 21.84 15.12
N LYS A 526 -21.46 21.29 14.86
CA LYS A 526 -22.22 21.59 13.63
C LYS A 526 -22.99 22.89 13.78
N GLU A 527 -22.90 23.77 12.77
CA GLU A 527 -23.69 25.01 12.76
C GLU A 527 -25.16 24.74 12.34
N THR A 528 -25.36 23.77 11.43
CA THR A 528 -26.65 23.25 11.00
C THR A 528 -26.54 21.73 10.81
N GLN A 529 -27.66 21.04 10.66
CA GLN A 529 -27.67 19.59 10.50
C GLN A 529 -26.89 19.11 9.23
N ASP A 530 -26.88 19.93 8.18
CA ASP A 530 -26.22 19.63 6.92
C ASP A 530 -24.82 20.28 6.78
N SER A 531 -24.32 20.95 7.84
CA SER A 531 -23.00 21.57 7.82
C SER A 531 -21.91 20.62 8.30
N HIS A 532 -20.68 20.89 7.85
CA HIS A 532 -19.50 20.25 8.42
C HIS A 532 -19.22 20.72 9.84
N PHE A 533 -18.52 19.90 10.61
CA PHE A 533 -18.06 20.29 11.93
C PHE A 533 -17.01 21.41 11.83
N VAL A 534 -17.11 22.36 12.75
CA VAL A 534 -16.14 23.47 12.93
C VAL A 534 -15.51 23.38 14.31
N ILE A 535 -14.25 23.80 14.46
CA ILE A 535 -13.62 23.93 15.78
C ILE A 535 -14.03 25.27 16.39
N LYS A 536 -14.57 25.22 17.60
CA LYS A 536 -14.88 26.39 18.42
C LYS A 536 -14.06 26.42 19.70
N SER A 537 -13.95 27.59 20.30
CA SER A 537 -13.41 27.78 21.64
C SER A 537 -14.46 28.40 22.56
N TYR A 538 -14.46 27.97 23.82
CA TYR A 538 -15.24 28.53 24.92
C TYR A 538 -14.28 29.00 26.01
N ASP A 539 -14.33 30.29 26.36
CA ASP A 539 -13.58 30.85 27.49
C ASP A 539 -14.33 30.53 28.80
N VAL A 540 -13.68 29.74 29.66
CA VAL A 540 -14.30 29.19 30.88
C VAL A 540 -14.67 30.28 31.89
N ALA A 541 -13.96 31.41 31.90
CA ALA A 541 -14.20 32.50 32.85
C ALA A 541 -15.29 33.47 32.37
N THR A 542 -15.30 33.78 31.07
CA THR A 542 -16.19 34.81 30.52
C THR A 542 -17.40 34.26 29.79
N GLY A 543 -17.41 32.98 29.47
CA GLY A 543 -18.43 32.33 28.65
C GLY A 543 -18.40 32.72 27.17
N LYS A 544 -17.36 33.43 26.71
CA LYS A 544 -17.23 33.87 25.32
C LYS A 544 -16.92 32.69 24.42
N LYS A 545 -17.60 32.63 23.26
CA LYS A 545 -17.43 31.61 22.23
C LYS A 545 -16.87 32.22 20.96
N CYS A 546 -15.94 31.51 20.30
CA CYS A 546 -15.35 31.95 19.04
C CYS A 546 -15.18 30.75 18.10
N VAL A 547 -15.35 30.97 16.78
CA VAL A 547 -14.93 29.99 15.76
C VAL A 547 -13.41 30.08 15.63
N VAL A 548 -12.74 28.92 15.71
CA VAL A 548 -11.29 28.80 15.59
C VAL A 548 -10.90 28.35 14.19
N LEU A 549 -11.60 27.31 13.68
CA LEU A 549 -11.30 26.75 12.38
C LEU A 549 -12.58 26.24 11.70
N LYS A 550 -12.68 26.49 10.39
CA LYS A 550 -13.77 25.97 9.53
C LYS A 550 -13.17 25.50 8.20
N HIS A 551 -13.60 24.31 7.77
CA HIS A 551 -13.23 23.72 6.49
C HIS A 551 -14.46 23.33 5.67
N PRO A 552 -14.33 23.11 4.35
CA PRO A 552 -15.40 22.57 3.50
C PRO A 552 -15.51 21.03 3.60
N TYR A 553 -14.93 20.41 4.63
CA TYR A 553 -14.97 18.98 4.94
C TYR A 553 -15.09 18.78 6.45
N ASP A 554 -15.45 17.58 6.88
CA ASP A 554 -15.64 17.27 8.30
C ASP A 554 -14.31 17.25 9.05
N ILE A 555 -14.36 17.76 10.27
CA ILE A 555 -13.29 17.73 11.26
C ILE A 555 -13.78 16.84 12.41
N TRP A 556 -12.91 15.92 12.83
CA TRP A 556 -13.15 15.08 13.98
C TRP A 556 -11.91 15.05 14.86
N ASP A 557 -11.98 14.48 16.04
CA ASP A 557 -10.87 14.36 17.00
C ASP A 557 -9.90 15.55 17.02
N ILE A 558 -9.80 16.19 18.14
CA ILE A 558 -8.93 17.36 18.29
C ILE A 558 -7.98 17.21 19.48
N ALA A 559 -6.76 17.70 19.37
CA ALA A 559 -5.79 17.79 20.47
C ALA A 559 -5.09 19.14 20.44
N VAL A 560 -4.77 19.68 21.62
CA VAL A 560 -4.04 20.95 21.76
C VAL A 560 -2.58 20.65 22.14
N SER A 561 -1.64 21.31 21.45
CA SER A 561 -0.21 21.11 21.72
C SER A 561 0.22 21.63 23.10
N PRO A 562 1.34 21.12 23.67
CA PRO A 562 1.85 21.56 24.98
C PRO A 562 2.08 23.07 25.11
N SER A 563 2.50 23.75 24.06
CA SER A 563 2.64 25.22 24.06
C SER A 563 1.30 25.96 23.90
N GLY A 564 0.24 25.27 23.46
CA GLY A 564 -1.02 25.88 23.07
C GLY A 564 -1.00 26.57 21.70
N LYS A 565 0.08 26.41 20.92
CA LYS A 565 0.24 27.04 19.61
C LYS A 565 -0.46 26.30 18.49
N TYR A 566 -0.57 24.98 18.60
CA TYR A 566 -1.11 24.11 17.56
C TYR A 566 -2.34 23.35 18.04
N ILE A 567 -3.24 23.08 17.09
CA ILE A 567 -4.33 22.11 17.23
C ILE A 567 -4.09 21.02 16.19
N ALA A 568 -3.94 19.76 16.63
CA ALA A 568 -4.03 18.61 15.77
C ALA A 568 -5.50 18.20 15.60
N TYR A 569 -5.88 17.74 14.43
CA TYR A 569 -7.24 17.25 14.16
C TYR A 569 -7.26 16.20 13.06
N ALA A 570 -8.24 15.30 13.09
CA ALA A 570 -8.57 14.43 11.98
C ALA A 570 -9.51 15.17 11.02
N GLY A 571 -9.25 15.09 9.71
CA GLY A 571 -10.01 15.76 8.67
C GLY A 571 -10.31 14.82 7.50
N ASN A 572 -11.56 14.78 7.08
CA ASN A 572 -12.04 13.96 5.96
C ASN A 572 -12.05 14.83 4.67
N LYS A 573 -10.86 15.24 4.23
CA LYS A 573 -10.71 16.11 3.06
C LYS A 573 -10.90 15.35 1.74
N ASP A 574 -10.39 14.15 1.66
CA ASP A 574 -10.43 13.30 0.46
C ASP A 574 -11.40 12.13 0.68
N THR A 575 -10.97 10.90 0.71
CA THR A 575 -11.83 9.71 0.88
C THR A 575 -11.68 9.03 2.24
N ASN A 576 -10.64 9.37 2.98
CA ASN A 576 -10.26 8.82 4.28
C ASN A 576 -10.00 9.95 5.29
N TRP A 577 -9.82 9.58 6.55
CA TRP A 577 -9.48 10.50 7.63
C TRP A 577 -7.96 10.62 7.73
N ASP A 578 -7.45 11.83 7.52
CA ASP A 578 -6.04 12.19 7.66
C ASP A 578 -5.83 13.16 8.83
N LEU A 579 -4.61 13.21 9.36
CA LEU A 579 -4.25 14.17 10.40
C LEU A 579 -3.73 15.49 9.82
N PHE A 580 -4.15 16.56 10.47
CA PHE A 580 -3.77 17.93 10.15
C PHE A 580 -3.27 18.65 11.40
N ILE A 581 -2.40 19.64 11.21
CA ILE A 581 -1.99 20.60 12.23
C ILE A 581 -2.45 21.99 11.83
N TYR A 582 -3.19 22.64 12.70
CA TYR A 582 -3.57 24.04 12.59
C TYR A 582 -2.66 24.91 13.47
N ASP A 583 -1.93 25.86 12.86
CA ASP A 583 -1.17 26.90 13.57
C ASP A 583 -2.13 28.04 13.95
N MET A 584 -2.35 28.24 15.25
CA MET A 584 -3.30 29.24 15.77
C MET A 584 -2.80 30.69 15.60
N GLU A 585 -1.49 30.90 15.47
CA GLU A 585 -0.91 32.22 15.21
C GLU A 585 -0.97 32.58 13.72
N GLN A 586 -0.55 31.64 12.86
CA GLN A 586 -0.51 31.83 11.41
C GLN A 586 -1.89 31.62 10.75
N LYS A 587 -2.84 30.99 11.45
CA LYS A 587 -4.17 30.60 10.97
C LYS A 587 -4.11 29.76 9.69
N GLN A 588 -3.19 28.81 9.65
CA GLN A 588 -2.98 27.91 8.52
C GLN A 588 -3.03 26.44 8.97
N SER A 589 -3.66 25.60 8.16
CA SER A 589 -3.68 24.15 8.34
C SER A 589 -2.68 23.50 7.40
N ARG A 590 -1.99 22.48 7.90
CA ARG A 590 -1.08 21.63 7.14
C ARG A 590 -1.46 20.18 7.36
N GLN A 591 -1.65 19.40 6.30
CA GLN A 591 -1.83 17.97 6.36
C GLN A 591 -0.53 17.28 6.79
N ILE A 592 -0.63 16.28 7.66
CA ILE A 592 0.51 15.59 8.27
C ILE A 592 0.61 14.16 7.75
N THR A 593 -0.52 13.48 7.63
CA THR A 593 -0.58 12.13 7.10
C THR A 593 -1.21 12.14 5.70
N HIS A 594 -0.82 11.16 4.89
CA HIS A 594 -1.29 11.00 3.50
C HIS A 594 -1.39 9.50 3.20
N THR A 595 -1.94 8.72 4.13
CA THR A 595 -1.99 7.28 4.00
C THR A 595 -3.29 6.84 3.32
N LEU A 596 -3.44 5.56 3.06
CA LEU A 596 -4.68 4.98 2.55
C LEU A 596 -5.61 4.55 3.68
N GLY A 597 -5.09 4.49 4.89
CA GLY A 597 -5.85 4.18 6.10
C GLY A 597 -6.57 5.40 6.65
N ASP A 598 -7.25 5.20 7.75
CA ASP A 598 -7.84 6.26 8.54
C ASP A 598 -7.00 6.53 9.77
N GLU A 599 -6.73 7.79 10.06
CA GLU A 599 -6.03 8.24 11.27
C GLU A 599 -6.94 9.09 12.13
N TRP A 600 -6.99 8.73 13.42
CA TRP A 600 -7.85 9.37 14.41
C TRP A 600 -7.12 9.62 15.73
N ASP A 601 -7.85 10.22 16.68
CA ASP A 601 -7.46 10.36 18.07
C ASP A 601 -6.05 10.94 18.24
N PRO A 602 -5.71 12.09 17.61
CA PRO A 602 -4.40 12.69 17.79
C PRO A 602 -4.17 13.07 19.26
N ALA A 603 -2.95 12.85 19.74
CA ALA A 603 -2.50 13.24 21.06
C ALA A 603 -1.09 13.79 20.99
N PHE A 604 -0.88 15.04 21.41
CA PHE A 604 0.49 15.56 21.53
C PHE A 604 1.22 14.86 22.68
N GLY A 605 2.51 14.57 22.45
CA GLY A 605 3.41 14.11 23.47
C GLY A 605 3.90 15.24 24.37
N ILE A 606 5.15 15.14 24.87
CA ILE A 606 5.74 16.11 25.77
C ILE A 606 6.19 17.42 25.10
N SER A 607 6.19 17.47 23.78
CA SER A 607 6.60 18.63 22.96
C SER A 607 5.66 18.85 21.77
N ASP A 608 5.68 20.03 21.18
CA ASP A 608 4.83 20.41 20.05
C ASP A 608 5.14 19.64 18.75
N ASP A 609 6.31 19.05 18.66
CA ASP A 609 6.76 18.26 17.51
C ASP A 609 6.56 16.74 17.71
N ASP A 610 5.91 16.33 18.78
CA ASP A 610 5.69 14.96 19.21
C ASP A 610 4.20 14.63 19.11
N LEU A 611 3.77 13.85 18.11
CA LEU A 611 2.36 13.52 17.88
C LEU A 611 2.16 12.02 17.84
N TRP A 612 1.21 11.56 18.65
CA TRP A 612 0.71 10.20 18.70
C TRP A 612 -0.72 10.16 18.17
N PHE A 613 -1.14 9.04 17.60
CA PHE A 613 -2.48 8.91 17.05
C PHE A 613 -2.89 7.44 16.89
N ALA A 614 -4.17 7.19 16.84
CA ALA A 614 -4.70 5.89 16.41
C ALA A 614 -4.83 5.86 14.89
N GLY A 615 -4.57 4.71 14.27
CA GLY A 615 -4.69 4.56 12.82
C GLY A 615 -4.81 3.11 12.39
N VAL A 616 -5.33 2.92 11.18
CA VAL A 616 -5.42 1.62 10.52
C VAL A 616 -4.54 1.63 9.28
N PHE A 617 -3.45 0.89 9.33
CA PHE A 617 -2.51 0.73 8.22
C PHE A 617 -2.50 -0.74 7.78
N GLY A 618 -3.26 -1.06 6.75
CA GLY A 618 -3.47 -2.43 6.30
C GLY A 618 -4.15 -3.28 7.35
N ILE A 619 -3.43 -4.23 7.93
CA ILE A 619 -3.90 -5.11 9.01
C ILE A 619 -3.59 -4.59 10.42
N ASN A 620 -2.79 -3.53 10.52
CA ASN A 620 -2.34 -3.00 11.80
C ASN A 620 -3.29 -1.88 12.25
N ASP A 621 -4.18 -2.19 13.16
CA ASP A 621 -5.01 -1.22 13.88
C ASP A 621 -4.34 -0.96 15.24
N GLY A 622 -3.89 0.25 15.49
CA GLY A 622 -3.20 0.55 16.72
C GLY A 622 -2.71 1.99 16.85
N ILE A 623 -1.78 2.22 17.79
CA ILE A 623 -1.24 3.54 18.10
C ILE A 623 0.10 3.74 17.39
N TYR A 624 0.20 4.88 16.73
CA TYR A 624 1.36 5.32 15.96
C TYR A 624 1.93 6.63 16.50
N HIS A 625 3.18 6.87 16.18
CA HIS A 625 3.92 8.07 16.59
C HIS A 625 4.61 8.73 15.40
N ILE A 626 4.60 10.05 15.36
CA ILE A 626 5.31 10.85 14.37
C ILE A 626 6.03 12.04 15.01
N LYS A 627 7.25 12.32 14.59
CA LYS A 627 7.95 13.59 14.86
C LYS A 627 7.63 14.59 13.77
N LEU A 628 6.95 15.67 14.15
CA LEU A 628 6.62 16.76 13.22
C LEU A 628 7.89 17.54 12.85
N LYS A 629 8.17 17.63 11.57
CA LYS A 629 9.26 18.51 11.08
C LYS A 629 8.84 19.96 11.25
N LYS A 630 9.74 20.78 11.80
CA LYS A 630 9.57 22.24 11.95
C LYS A 630 9.51 22.95 10.60
#